data_c0a7629cb8dbb61a0efe3e09b8ef7587
#
_entry.id   c0a7629cb8dbb61a0efe3e09b8ef7587
#
_cell.length_a   1.000
_cell.length_b   1.000
_cell.length_c   1.000
_cell.angle_alpha   90.00
_cell.angle_beta   90.00
_cell.angle_gamma   90.00
#
_symmetry.space_group_name_H-M   'P 1'
#
loop_
_entity.id
_entity.type
_entity.pdbx_description
1 polymer ?
#
loop_
_entity_poly.entity_id
_entity_poly.type
_entity_poly.pdbx_seq_one_letter_code
_entity_poly.pdbx_strand_id
1 'polypeptide(L)'
;MRDMPRRFVYVLRNADDSPRYYTGLTSDVATRLMEHNAGSCIHTAKYRPWSIDVVIEFGEERRALAFERYLKSGSGVAFAQRHLRR
;
A
#
# COMPACT_ATOMS: atom_id res chain seq x y z
N MET A 1 25.97 -0.93 3.07
CA MET A 1 24.89 -0.14 3.71
C MET A 1 23.75 -1.04 4.11
N ARG A 2 23.22 -0.83 5.30
CA ARG A 2 22.12 -1.64 5.78
C ARG A 2 20.80 -1.08 5.26
N ASP A 3 19.90 -1.95 4.81
CA ASP A 3 18.57 -1.55 4.39
C ASP A 3 17.76 -1.08 5.58
N MET A 4 16.93 -0.07 5.38
CA MET A 4 16.00 0.39 6.40
C MET A 4 14.87 -0.63 6.57
N PRO A 5 14.39 -0.85 7.81
CA PRO A 5 13.24 -1.72 8.03
C PRO A 5 12.01 -1.19 7.30
N ARG A 6 11.23 -2.11 6.72
CA ARG A 6 9.98 -1.77 6.04
C ARG A 6 8.86 -1.81 7.06
N ARG A 7 8.57 -0.66 7.64
CA ARG A 7 7.59 -0.57 8.73
C ARG A 7 6.30 0.14 8.34
N PHE A 8 6.18 0.58 7.08
CA PHE A 8 4.97 1.25 6.62
C PHE A 8 4.15 0.31 5.75
N VAL A 9 2.90 0.10 6.14
CA VAL A 9 1.91 -0.50 5.25
C VAL A 9 1.19 0.67 4.60
N TYR A 10 1.17 0.68 3.26
CA TYR A 10 0.51 1.76 2.53
C TYR A 10 -0.55 1.19 1.61
N VAL A 11 -1.61 1.95 1.44
CA VAL A 11 -2.67 1.63 0.49
C VAL A 11 -2.76 2.79 -0.48
N LEU A 12 -2.66 2.48 -1.76
CA LEU A 12 -2.82 3.44 -2.83
C LEU A 12 -4.21 3.29 -3.44
N ARG A 13 -4.73 4.40 -3.96
CA ARG A 13 -5.99 4.46 -4.68
C ARG A 13 -5.74 5.15 -6.01
N ASN A 14 -6.29 4.58 -7.11
CA ASN A 14 -6.15 5.25 -8.40
C ASN A 14 -7.32 6.21 -8.65
N ALA A 15 -7.31 6.91 -9.78
CA ALA A 15 -8.24 8.01 -10.06
C ALA A 15 -9.53 7.57 -10.74
N ASP A 16 -9.77 6.28 -10.93
CA ASP A 16 -10.96 5.79 -11.62
C ASP A 16 -12.22 6.04 -10.79
N ASP A 17 -13.38 6.11 -11.46
CA ASP A 17 -14.68 6.24 -10.78
C ASP A 17 -14.97 5.04 -9.88
N SER A 18 -14.60 3.84 -10.32
CA SER A 18 -14.58 2.65 -9.48
C SER A 18 -13.13 2.35 -9.15
N PRO A 19 -12.61 2.96 -8.09
CA PRO A 19 -11.17 2.95 -7.88
C PRO A 19 -10.63 1.58 -7.53
N ARG A 20 -9.39 1.35 -8.01
CA ARG A 20 -8.60 0.21 -7.61
C ARG A 20 -7.72 0.60 -6.44
N TYR A 21 -7.39 -0.39 -5.63
CA TYR A 21 -6.54 -0.19 -4.46
C TYR A 21 -5.33 -1.12 -4.56
N TYR A 22 -4.20 -0.64 -4.09
CA TYR A 22 -2.98 -1.43 -4.05
C TYR A 22 -2.38 -1.34 -2.66
N THR A 23 -2.08 -2.48 -2.04
CA THR A 23 -1.50 -2.55 -0.70
C THR A 23 -0.06 -3.00 -0.80
N GLY A 24 0.85 -2.30 -0.13
CA GLY A 24 2.25 -2.64 -0.13
C GLY A 24 2.94 -2.35 1.19
N LEU A 25 4.20 -2.72 1.25
CA LEU A 25 5.06 -2.57 2.42
C LEU A 25 6.34 -1.87 1.98
N THR A 26 6.76 -0.84 2.73
CA THR A 26 7.93 -0.06 2.34
C THR A 26 8.61 0.58 3.54
N SER A 27 9.86 0.97 3.36
CA SER A 27 10.57 1.82 4.31
C SER A 27 10.40 3.30 3.99
N ASP A 28 9.90 3.64 2.79
CA ASP A 28 9.79 5.03 2.33
C ASP A 28 8.59 5.18 1.41
N VAL A 29 7.49 5.67 1.97
CA VAL A 29 6.21 5.78 1.26
C VAL A 29 6.30 6.75 0.09
N ALA A 30 6.94 7.90 0.28
CA ALA A 30 7.01 8.93 -0.76
C ALA A 30 7.77 8.40 -1.99
N THR A 31 8.92 7.78 -1.79
CA THR A 31 9.70 7.18 -2.88
C THR A 31 8.90 6.09 -3.58
N ARG A 32 8.23 5.24 -2.81
CA ARG A 32 7.47 4.13 -3.38
C ARG A 32 6.30 4.62 -4.22
N LEU A 33 5.61 5.68 -3.76
CA LEU A 33 4.54 6.29 -4.55
C LEU A 33 5.08 6.82 -5.88
N MET A 34 6.24 7.50 -5.86
CA MET A 34 6.86 7.99 -7.08
C MET A 34 7.18 6.84 -8.05
N GLU A 35 7.67 5.72 -7.53
CA GLU A 35 7.96 4.55 -8.35
C GLU A 35 6.72 3.98 -9.00
N HIS A 36 5.61 3.87 -8.25
CA HIS A 36 4.35 3.41 -8.84
C HIS A 36 3.87 4.35 -9.95
N ASN A 37 3.95 5.65 -9.74
CA ASN A 37 3.50 6.63 -10.73
C ASN A 37 4.47 6.78 -11.91
N ALA A 38 5.72 6.37 -11.74
CA ALA A 38 6.67 6.29 -12.84
C ALA A 38 6.50 5.04 -13.70
N GLY A 39 5.65 4.10 -13.28
CA GLY A 39 5.41 2.87 -14.01
C GLY A 39 6.44 1.78 -13.73
N SER A 40 7.20 1.91 -12.65
CA SER A 40 8.25 0.93 -12.30
C SER A 40 7.70 -0.39 -11.78
N CYS A 41 6.45 -0.42 -11.33
CA CYS A 41 5.81 -1.63 -10.83
C CYS A 41 4.82 -2.13 -11.86
N ILE A 42 5.04 -3.34 -12.38
CA ILE A 42 4.26 -3.89 -13.48
C ILE A 42 2.77 -4.03 -13.11
N HIS A 43 2.48 -4.31 -11.83
CA HIS A 43 1.09 -4.55 -11.40
C HIS A 43 0.28 -3.26 -11.30
N THR A 44 0.92 -2.10 -11.18
CA THR A 44 0.22 -0.83 -10.99
C THR A 44 0.39 0.12 -12.17
N ALA A 45 1.30 -0.17 -13.09
CA ALA A 45 1.67 0.75 -14.16
C ALA A 45 0.48 1.19 -15.02
N LYS A 46 -0.42 0.27 -15.37
CA LYS A 46 -1.54 0.59 -16.27
C LYS A 46 -2.72 1.27 -15.58
N TYR A 47 -2.68 1.40 -14.26
CA TYR A 47 -3.79 2.01 -13.51
C TYR A 47 -3.41 3.36 -12.91
N ARG A 48 -2.29 3.93 -13.36
CA ARG A 48 -1.85 5.26 -12.91
C ARG A 48 -2.86 6.34 -13.31
N PRO A 49 -2.95 7.46 -12.60
CA PRO A 49 -2.11 7.83 -11.45
C PRO A 49 -2.64 7.27 -10.14
N TRP A 50 -1.71 7.12 -9.19
CA TRP A 50 -2.01 6.64 -7.85
C TRP A 50 -1.82 7.77 -6.83
N SER A 51 -2.61 7.74 -5.77
CA SER A 51 -2.42 8.63 -4.62
C SER A 51 -2.45 7.80 -3.35
N ILE A 52 -1.89 8.37 -2.27
CA ILE A 52 -1.91 7.74 -0.96
C ILE A 52 -3.34 7.78 -0.42
N ASP A 53 -3.85 6.61 -0.04
CA ASP A 53 -5.15 6.49 0.62
C ASP A 53 -4.97 6.33 2.13
N VAL A 54 -4.13 5.38 2.53
CA VAL A 54 -3.87 5.09 3.95
C VAL A 54 -2.40 4.73 4.12
N VAL A 55 -1.80 5.19 5.22
CA VAL A 55 -0.46 4.76 5.64
C VAL A 55 -0.53 4.41 7.12
N ILE A 56 0.01 3.26 7.47
CA ILE A 56 0.12 2.83 8.86
C ILE A 56 1.58 2.49 9.13
N GLU A 57 2.17 3.17 10.11
CA GLU A 57 3.53 2.89 10.54
C GLU A 57 3.50 1.95 11.75
N PHE A 58 4.31 0.90 11.70
CA PHE A 58 4.45 -0.04 12.81
C PHE A 58 5.81 0.16 13.47
N GLY A 59 5.89 -0.19 14.76
CA GLY A 59 7.16 -0.14 15.48
C GLY A 59 8.15 -1.21 15.04
N GLU A 60 7.67 -2.28 14.38
CA GLU A 60 8.51 -3.41 13.97
C GLU A 60 8.12 -3.88 12.58
N GLU A 61 9.12 -4.24 11.77
CA GLU A 61 8.89 -4.71 10.40
C GLU A 61 8.01 -5.96 10.37
N ARG A 62 8.22 -6.92 11.27
CA ARG A 62 7.45 -8.17 11.23
C ARG A 62 5.97 -7.93 11.47
N ARG A 63 5.62 -6.92 12.29
CA ARG A 63 4.22 -6.58 12.52
C ARG A 63 3.61 -5.90 11.30
N ALA A 64 4.38 -5.04 10.64
CA ALA A 64 3.95 -4.42 9.39
C ALA A 64 3.72 -5.47 8.32
N LEU A 65 4.64 -6.42 8.19
CA LEU A 65 4.51 -7.50 7.21
C LEU A 65 3.27 -8.36 7.47
N ALA A 66 3.00 -8.68 8.75
CA ALA A 66 1.82 -9.46 9.11
C ALA A 66 0.53 -8.72 8.74
N PHE A 67 0.49 -7.41 8.98
CA PHE A 67 -0.69 -6.61 8.67
C PHE A 67 -0.88 -6.45 7.16
N GLU A 68 0.21 -6.27 6.42
CA GLU A 68 0.16 -6.19 4.96
C GLU A 68 -0.41 -7.47 4.36
N ARG A 69 0.03 -8.62 4.85
CA ARG A 69 -0.51 -9.91 4.43
C ARG A 69 -1.99 -10.06 4.80
N TYR A 70 -2.35 -9.59 5.99
CA TYR A 70 -3.75 -9.62 6.43
C TYR A 70 -4.64 -8.80 5.49
N LEU A 71 -4.21 -7.60 5.12
CA LEU A 71 -4.99 -6.74 4.23
C LEU A 71 -5.22 -7.35 2.86
N LYS A 72 -4.36 -8.28 2.44
CA LYS A 72 -4.50 -8.98 1.16
C LYS A 72 -5.34 -10.25 1.26
N SER A 73 -5.72 -10.65 2.48
CA SER A 73 -6.60 -11.81 2.70
C SER A 73 -8.07 -11.37 2.56
N GLY A 74 -8.96 -12.35 2.46
CA GLY A 74 -10.40 -12.07 2.40
C GLY A 74 -10.90 -11.28 3.60
N SER A 75 -10.47 -11.66 4.82
CA SER A 75 -10.83 -10.94 6.04
C SER A 75 -10.30 -9.52 6.04
N GLY A 76 -9.09 -9.32 5.54
CA GLY A 76 -8.47 -8.00 5.48
C GLY A 76 -9.14 -7.10 4.45
N VAL A 77 -9.58 -7.65 3.32
CA VAL A 77 -10.36 -6.89 2.34
C VAL A 77 -11.67 -6.41 2.97
N ALA A 78 -12.36 -7.28 3.71
CA ALA A 78 -13.59 -6.89 4.41
C ALA A 78 -13.33 -5.82 5.46
N PHE A 79 -12.23 -5.96 6.22
CA PHE A 79 -11.80 -4.95 7.19
C PHE A 79 -11.58 -3.59 6.50
N ALA A 80 -10.86 -3.59 5.39
CA ALA A 80 -10.54 -2.36 4.67
C ALA A 80 -11.82 -1.69 4.14
N GLN A 81 -12.73 -2.47 3.57
CA GLN A 81 -13.99 -1.93 3.08
C GLN A 81 -14.82 -1.30 4.19
N ARG A 82 -14.81 -1.90 5.37
CA ARG A 82 -15.59 -1.41 6.51
C ARG A 82 -14.94 -0.19 7.18
N HIS A 83 -13.63 -0.17 7.32
CA HIS A 83 -12.93 0.78 8.17
C HIS A 83 -12.06 1.79 7.44
N LEU A 84 -11.61 1.48 6.24
CA LEU A 84 -10.67 2.33 5.50
C LEU A 84 -11.25 2.97 4.24
N ARG A 85 -12.36 2.46 3.72
CA ARG A 85 -12.92 2.87 2.41
C ARG A 85 -14.37 3.29 2.51
N ARG A 86 -14.67 4.15 3.45
CA ARG A 86 -16.05 4.59 3.67
C ARG A 86 -16.31 5.97 3.13
#